data_43b6a431fbf39db8ede5a477835adbcb
#
_entry.id   43b6a431fbf39db8ede5a477835adbcb
#
_cell.length_a   1.000
_cell.length_b   1.000
_cell.length_c   1.000
_cell.angle_alpha   90.00
_cell.angle_beta   90.00
_cell.angle_gamma   90.00
#
_symmetry.space_group_name_H-M   'P 1'
#
loop_
_entity.id
_entity.type
_entity.pdbx_description
1 polymer ?
#
loop_
_entity_poly.entity_id
_entity_poly.type
_entity_poly.pdbx_seq_one_letter_code
_entity_poly.pdbx_strand_id
1 'polypeptide(L)'
;LAYDDMRDWIAALDRAGELKKIRTEVDPILEIAEITDRVSKKTTWGQSSSAVRPGEARPGGPALLFQNIKGHPGAEVLINQFGSARRMSLALEVDRLDEVADRIRQFMDVKSPQGFLDKVKMLPMLAEMGKFFPKTVSTGPCKEVIRRHNFSLDEFPILQCWPKDAGRFITLPCVVTRDPKTGKRNVGMYRMQVYDGQTTGMHWQRQKVGAEHYREQLRAAAGKDRVGTGALARLAGQSPAASARAAVDIMARSSGGSVIADGDRPTGKMEVAVAIGTDPAITFSAIVPAPPDVEEYLIAGFLRQKPVELVKCETVDLEVPATAEIILEGHVNLEELQTEGPFGDHTGFYSLEDLYPVFHLSCVSHRRDPIYSTTIVGKPPMEDGWMGKAVERIFLPLMKLTIPEIVDINLPIEGVFHNLMIVSIKKSYPGQARKVMNAVWSLGQAMFTKCILVVDEDVNVQDIGEVTLKVLNHIDPERDIQFTLGPVDSLDHASRLPNYGSKMGIDATRKWASEGFNRPWPDEILMDEKTKAMVDKKWRDLGLE
;
A
#
# COMPACT_ATOMS: atom_id res chain seq x y z
N LEU A 1 -0.13 -20.49 -13.24
CA LEU A 1 -0.46 -19.71 -14.44
C LEU A 1 -1.13 -18.41 -14.00
N ALA A 2 -0.57 -17.27 -14.44
CA ALA A 2 -1.07 -15.94 -14.08
C ALA A 2 -2.55 -15.78 -14.44
N TYR A 3 -3.30 -15.11 -13.58
CA TYR A 3 -4.68 -14.72 -13.90
C TYR A 3 -4.67 -13.80 -15.12
N ASP A 4 -5.56 -14.04 -16.07
CA ASP A 4 -5.66 -13.19 -17.23
C ASP A 4 -6.32 -11.85 -16.87
N ASP A 5 -7.30 -11.89 -15.96
CA ASP A 5 -8.05 -10.73 -15.49
C ASP A 5 -8.67 -10.96 -14.10
N MET A 6 -9.48 -10.01 -13.65
CA MET A 6 -10.20 -10.12 -12.38
C MET A 6 -11.25 -11.24 -12.36
N ARG A 7 -11.81 -11.63 -13.51
CA ARG A 7 -12.81 -12.71 -13.57
C ARG A 7 -12.17 -14.07 -13.35
N ASP A 8 -10.96 -14.28 -13.88
CA ASP A 8 -10.14 -15.46 -13.55
C ASP A 8 -9.78 -15.50 -12.07
N TRP A 9 -9.48 -14.35 -11.50
CA TRP A 9 -9.22 -14.22 -10.07
C TRP A 9 -10.45 -14.60 -9.23
N ILE A 10 -11.64 -14.09 -9.56
CA ILE A 10 -12.90 -14.45 -8.91
C ILE A 10 -13.14 -15.97 -9.00
N ALA A 11 -12.90 -16.57 -10.17
CA ALA A 11 -13.03 -18.00 -10.35
C ALA A 11 -12.00 -18.79 -9.51
N ALA A 12 -10.78 -18.27 -9.33
CA ALA A 12 -9.77 -18.88 -8.47
C ALA A 12 -10.15 -18.81 -6.99
N LEU A 13 -10.67 -17.68 -6.53
CA LEU A 13 -11.20 -17.53 -5.16
C LEU A 13 -12.35 -18.50 -4.89
N ASP A 14 -13.26 -18.68 -5.86
CA ASP A 14 -14.38 -19.61 -5.75
C ASP A 14 -13.89 -21.07 -5.64
N ARG A 15 -12.98 -21.47 -6.53
CA ARG A 15 -12.35 -22.80 -6.48
C ARG A 15 -11.59 -23.07 -5.18
N ALA A 16 -10.96 -22.04 -4.61
CA ALA A 16 -10.22 -22.13 -3.36
C ALA A 16 -11.13 -22.14 -2.10
N GLY A 17 -12.43 -21.93 -2.26
CA GLY A 17 -13.38 -21.78 -1.16
C GLY A 17 -13.22 -20.45 -0.39
N GLU A 18 -12.58 -19.48 -1.00
CA GLU A 18 -12.28 -18.16 -0.42
C GLU A 18 -13.29 -17.08 -0.87
N LEU A 19 -14.35 -17.44 -1.61
CA LEU A 19 -15.36 -16.52 -2.12
C LEU A 19 -16.74 -16.83 -1.55
N LYS A 20 -17.47 -15.80 -1.13
CA LYS A 20 -18.89 -15.89 -0.82
C LYS A 20 -19.70 -15.02 -1.79
N LYS A 21 -20.57 -15.63 -2.59
CA LYS A 21 -21.53 -14.94 -3.46
C LYS A 21 -22.77 -14.57 -2.66
N ILE A 22 -23.20 -13.31 -2.72
CA ILE A 22 -24.35 -12.75 -2.03
C ILE A 22 -25.38 -12.28 -3.05
N ARG A 23 -26.57 -12.89 -3.03
CA ARG A 23 -27.67 -12.61 -3.97
C ARG A 23 -28.80 -11.80 -3.38
N THR A 24 -28.80 -11.64 -2.06
CA THR A 24 -29.73 -10.73 -1.37
C THR A 24 -29.43 -9.32 -1.83
N GLU A 25 -30.47 -8.51 -2.06
CA GLU A 25 -30.30 -7.11 -2.38
C GLU A 25 -29.60 -6.37 -1.23
N VAL A 26 -28.60 -5.54 -1.57
CA VAL A 26 -27.83 -4.74 -0.62
C VAL A 26 -27.64 -3.33 -1.15
N ASP A 27 -27.59 -2.37 -0.23
CA ASP A 27 -27.37 -0.96 -0.55
C ASP A 27 -25.85 -0.67 -0.61
N PRO A 28 -25.33 -0.03 -1.67
CA PRO A 28 -23.95 0.42 -1.73
C PRO A 28 -23.64 1.53 -0.71
N ILE A 29 -24.67 2.17 -0.16
CA ILE A 29 -24.53 3.17 0.89
C ILE A 29 -24.58 2.48 2.25
N LEU A 30 -23.41 2.35 2.88
CA LEU A 30 -23.17 1.81 4.22
C LEU A 30 -23.35 0.28 4.37
N GLU A 31 -24.35 -0.35 3.73
CA GLU A 31 -24.70 -1.74 4.03
C GLU A 31 -23.63 -2.73 3.56
N ILE A 32 -23.10 -2.57 2.33
CA ILE A 32 -21.99 -3.40 1.83
C ILE A 32 -20.76 -3.24 2.75
N ALA A 33 -20.48 -2.01 3.20
CA ALA A 33 -19.36 -1.74 4.07
C ALA A 33 -19.53 -2.41 5.45
N GLU A 34 -20.70 -2.32 6.08
CA GLU A 34 -20.98 -2.95 7.37
C GLU A 34 -20.89 -4.48 7.29
N ILE A 35 -21.42 -5.08 6.21
CA ILE A 35 -21.30 -6.53 5.99
C ILE A 35 -19.83 -6.93 5.87
N THR A 36 -19.06 -6.16 5.11
CA THR A 36 -17.62 -6.42 4.90
C THR A 36 -16.82 -6.23 6.17
N ASP A 37 -17.11 -5.20 6.96
CA ASP A 37 -16.46 -4.94 8.25
C ASP A 37 -16.65 -6.12 9.22
N ARG A 38 -17.88 -6.63 9.34
CA ARG A 38 -18.16 -7.81 10.18
C ARG A 38 -17.46 -9.07 9.68
N VAL A 39 -17.40 -9.25 8.37
CA VAL A 39 -16.77 -10.43 7.76
C VAL A 39 -15.26 -10.40 7.92
N SER A 40 -14.60 -9.27 7.66
CA SER A 40 -13.15 -9.13 7.78
C SER A 40 -12.64 -9.35 9.21
N LYS A 41 -13.49 -9.13 10.21
CA LYS A 41 -13.17 -9.32 11.64
C LYS A 41 -13.49 -10.71 12.20
N LYS A 42 -14.09 -11.61 11.39
CA LYS A 42 -14.32 -12.98 11.80
C LYS A 42 -13.01 -13.76 11.87
N THR A 43 -12.77 -14.41 13.00
CA THR A 43 -11.55 -15.18 13.27
C THR A 43 -11.52 -16.54 12.60
N THR A 44 -12.67 -17.07 12.14
CA THR A 44 -12.77 -18.37 11.49
C THR A 44 -13.81 -18.34 10.36
N TRP A 45 -13.39 -18.75 9.17
CA TRP A 45 -14.27 -19.08 8.07
C TRP A 45 -13.85 -20.46 7.52
N GLY A 46 -14.75 -21.46 7.64
CA GLY A 46 -14.57 -22.76 7.01
C GLY A 46 -13.46 -23.68 7.56
N GLN A 47 -12.77 -23.28 8.63
CA GLN A 47 -11.76 -24.12 9.30
C GLN A 47 -12.15 -24.34 10.78
N SER A 48 -11.88 -25.56 11.28
CA SER A 48 -11.98 -25.82 12.70
C SER A 48 -10.92 -25.01 13.44
N SER A 49 -11.26 -24.52 14.64
CA SER A 49 -10.40 -23.71 15.51
C SER A 49 -9.04 -24.34 15.88
N SER A 50 -8.83 -25.62 15.55
CA SER A 50 -7.61 -26.38 15.82
C SER A 50 -6.49 -26.20 14.79
N ALA A 51 -6.74 -25.50 13.67
CA ALA A 51 -5.78 -25.36 12.56
C ALA A 51 -4.97 -24.04 12.58
N VAL A 52 -5.25 -23.12 13.49
CA VAL A 52 -4.53 -21.84 13.61
C VAL A 52 -3.46 -21.96 14.68
N ARG A 53 -2.19 -21.87 14.28
CA ARG A 53 -1.08 -21.83 15.25
C ARG A 53 -1.11 -20.51 16.03
N PRO A 54 -0.75 -20.53 17.34
CA PRO A 54 -0.53 -19.30 18.08
C PRO A 54 0.47 -18.40 17.34
N GLY A 55 0.11 -17.13 17.09
CA GLY A 55 0.95 -16.19 16.36
C GLY A 55 0.67 -16.08 14.85
N GLU A 56 -0.10 -16.99 14.25
CA GLU A 56 -0.54 -16.81 12.86
C GLU A 56 -1.61 -15.71 12.77
N ALA A 57 -1.44 -14.84 11.77
CA ALA A 57 -2.38 -13.75 11.50
C ALA A 57 -3.80 -14.29 11.27
N ARG A 58 -4.78 -13.68 11.92
CA ARG A 58 -6.18 -14.11 11.92
C ARG A 58 -6.76 -14.09 10.51
N PRO A 59 -7.46 -15.13 10.06
CA PRO A 59 -8.11 -15.11 8.75
C PRO A 59 -9.18 -13.99 8.72
N GLY A 60 -9.17 -13.17 7.66
CA GLY A 60 -10.05 -12.00 7.49
C GLY A 60 -11.42 -12.31 6.86
N GLY A 61 -11.99 -13.49 7.11
CA GLY A 61 -13.22 -13.95 6.45
C GLY A 61 -13.03 -14.22 4.95
N PRO A 62 -14.09 -14.51 4.15
CA PRO A 62 -14.01 -14.69 2.69
C PRO A 62 -13.98 -13.37 1.94
N ALA A 63 -13.55 -13.40 0.66
CA ALA A 63 -13.92 -12.38 -0.32
C ALA A 63 -15.43 -12.41 -0.56
N LEU A 64 -16.02 -11.26 -0.83
CA LEU A 64 -17.47 -11.12 -1.05
C LEU A 64 -17.74 -10.65 -2.48
N LEU A 65 -18.61 -11.37 -3.18
CA LEU A 65 -19.16 -10.95 -4.47
C LEU A 65 -20.66 -10.69 -4.31
N PHE A 66 -21.04 -9.42 -4.25
CA PHE A 66 -22.43 -9.01 -4.22
C PHE A 66 -22.99 -8.94 -5.63
N GLN A 67 -24.12 -9.62 -5.89
CA GLN A 67 -24.69 -9.81 -7.21
C GLN A 67 -26.05 -9.11 -7.39
N ASN A 68 -26.55 -8.43 -6.39
CA ASN A 68 -27.81 -7.68 -6.43
C ASN A 68 -27.66 -6.39 -5.65
N ILE A 69 -27.39 -5.31 -6.36
CA ILE A 69 -27.08 -4.01 -5.78
C ILE A 69 -28.27 -3.06 -5.99
N LYS A 70 -28.80 -2.55 -4.91
CA LYS A 70 -29.90 -1.59 -4.92
C LYS A 70 -29.57 -0.37 -5.81
N GLY A 71 -30.46 -0.07 -6.75
CA GLY A 71 -30.27 1.02 -7.70
C GLY A 71 -29.36 0.74 -8.89
N HIS A 72 -28.68 -0.44 -8.93
CA HIS A 72 -27.76 -0.83 -10.00
C HIS A 72 -28.06 -2.24 -10.51
N PRO A 73 -29.15 -2.44 -11.27
CA PRO A 73 -29.55 -3.77 -11.74
C PRO A 73 -28.48 -4.36 -12.65
N GLY A 74 -28.09 -5.61 -12.37
CA GLY A 74 -27.05 -6.33 -13.11
C GLY A 74 -25.60 -5.99 -12.73
N ALA A 75 -25.37 -5.00 -11.87
CA ALA A 75 -24.03 -4.72 -11.37
C ALA A 75 -23.60 -5.72 -10.28
N GLU A 76 -22.31 -6.03 -10.27
CA GLU A 76 -21.67 -6.83 -9.23
C GLU A 76 -20.57 -6.03 -8.52
N VAL A 77 -20.37 -6.29 -7.22
CA VAL A 77 -19.32 -5.67 -6.40
C VAL A 77 -18.45 -6.75 -5.79
N LEU A 78 -17.13 -6.69 -6.08
CA LEU A 78 -16.12 -7.54 -5.45
C LEU A 78 -15.39 -6.74 -4.36
N ILE A 79 -15.33 -7.30 -3.14
CA ILE A 79 -14.67 -6.65 -1.99
C ILE A 79 -14.02 -7.69 -1.08
N ASN A 80 -13.07 -7.28 -0.23
CA ASN A 80 -12.29 -8.11 0.68
C ASN A 80 -11.49 -9.21 -0.05
N GLN A 81 -11.09 -8.95 -1.28
CA GLN A 81 -10.42 -9.92 -2.14
C GLN A 81 -8.98 -10.25 -1.69
N PHE A 82 -8.33 -9.37 -0.93
CA PHE A 82 -6.97 -9.52 -0.39
C PHE A 82 -6.96 -9.76 1.13
N GLY A 83 -8.11 -9.87 1.77
CA GLY A 83 -8.31 -9.81 3.23
C GLY A 83 -7.86 -11.04 4.03
N SER A 84 -6.87 -11.82 3.56
CA SER A 84 -6.20 -12.87 4.35
C SER A 84 -4.82 -13.21 3.77
N ALA A 85 -3.93 -13.80 4.58
CA ALA A 85 -2.64 -14.29 4.11
C ALA A 85 -2.80 -15.28 2.94
N ARG A 86 -3.79 -16.18 3.03
CA ARG A 86 -4.07 -17.16 1.96
C ARG A 86 -4.49 -16.49 0.66
N ARG A 87 -5.39 -15.50 0.71
CA ARG A 87 -5.80 -14.77 -0.50
C ARG A 87 -4.67 -13.94 -1.08
N MET A 88 -3.82 -13.33 -0.23
CA MET A 88 -2.62 -12.66 -0.72
C MET A 88 -1.64 -13.63 -1.41
N SER A 89 -1.40 -14.83 -0.83
CA SER A 89 -0.58 -15.85 -1.48
C SER A 89 -1.18 -16.31 -2.81
N LEU A 90 -2.49 -16.55 -2.85
CA LEU A 90 -3.21 -16.88 -4.10
C LEU A 90 -3.11 -15.74 -5.12
N ALA A 91 -3.30 -14.48 -4.70
CA ALA A 91 -3.22 -13.31 -5.59
C ALA A 91 -1.85 -13.14 -6.25
N LEU A 92 -0.78 -13.51 -5.56
CA LEU A 92 0.60 -13.45 -6.03
C LEU A 92 1.11 -14.79 -6.57
N GLU A 93 0.25 -15.81 -6.65
CA GLU A 93 0.55 -17.15 -7.16
C GLU A 93 1.77 -17.80 -6.49
N VAL A 94 1.79 -17.76 -5.17
CA VAL A 94 2.81 -18.37 -4.32
C VAL A 94 2.14 -19.19 -3.22
N ASP A 95 2.84 -20.18 -2.70
CA ASP A 95 2.38 -20.92 -1.53
C ASP A 95 2.56 -20.07 -0.25
N ARG A 96 3.64 -19.31 -0.20
CA ARG A 96 3.97 -18.38 0.89
C ARG A 96 4.50 -17.07 0.34
N LEU A 97 4.17 -15.95 0.99
CA LEU A 97 4.62 -14.62 0.58
C LEU A 97 6.16 -14.46 0.55
N ASP A 98 6.88 -15.23 1.37
CA ASP A 98 8.36 -15.24 1.38
C ASP A 98 8.97 -15.70 0.05
N GLU A 99 8.25 -16.47 -0.77
CA GLU A 99 8.73 -16.89 -2.08
C GLU A 99 8.92 -15.72 -3.04
N VAL A 100 8.12 -14.66 -2.89
CA VAL A 100 8.32 -13.42 -3.66
C VAL A 100 9.67 -12.79 -3.26
N ALA A 101 9.98 -12.79 -1.97
CA ALA A 101 11.27 -12.32 -1.46
C ALA A 101 12.44 -13.17 -2.01
N ASP A 102 12.25 -14.48 -2.10
CA ASP A 102 13.27 -15.38 -2.66
C ASP A 102 13.51 -15.13 -4.16
N ARG A 103 12.43 -14.90 -4.93
CA ARG A 103 12.52 -14.49 -6.34
C ARG A 103 13.32 -13.18 -6.48
N ILE A 104 13.05 -12.19 -5.62
CA ILE A 104 13.77 -10.91 -5.63
C ILE A 104 15.25 -11.13 -5.32
N ARG A 105 15.59 -11.93 -4.29
CA ARG A 105 16.99 -12.25 -3.95
C ARG A 105 17.73 -12.89 -5.13
N GLN A 106 17.12 -13.81 -5.86
CA GLN A 106 17.73 -14.44 -7.04
C GLN A 106 18.15 -13.41 -8.10
N PHE A 107 17.37 -12.34 -8.29
CA PHE A 107 17.72 -11.25 -9.21
C PHE A 107 18.80 -10.33 -8.62
N MET A 108 18.85 -10.17 -7.30
CA MET A 108 19.81 -9.29 -6.62
C MET A 108 21.21 -9.95 -6.46
N ASP A 109 21.26 -11.26 -6.29
CA ASP A 109 22.53 -12.02 -6.08
C ASP A 109 23.40 -12.13 -7.34
N VAL A 110 22.99 -11.47 -8.43
CA VAL A 110 23.76 -11.45 -9.67
C VAL A 110 25.01 -10.61 -9.49
N LYS A 111 26.15 -11.29 -9.38
CA LYS A 111 27.47 -10.64 -9.32
C LYS A 111 27.72 -9.84 -10.59
N SER A 112 28.28 -8.65 -10.45
CA SER A 112 28.72 -7.85 -11.60
C SER A 112 29.64 -8.68 -12.49
N PRO A 113 29.35 -8.79 -13.80
CA PRO A 113 30.12 -9.65 -14.71
C PRO A 113 31.55 -9.15 -14.80
N GLN A 114 32.49 -10.01 -14.44
CA GLN A 114 33.94 -9.72 -14.48
C GLN A 114 34.58 -9.99 -15.86
N GLY A 115 33.82 -10.63 -16.79
CA GLY A 115 34.32 -10.97 -18.12
C GLY A 115 33.24 -11.27 -19.15
N PHE A 116 33.66 -11.56 -20.38
CA PHE A 116 32.75 -11.84 -21.50
C PHE A 116 31.86 -13.08 -21.23
N LEU A 117 32.42 -14.14 -20.67
CA LEU A 117 31.68 -15.36 -20.35
C LEU A 117 30.59 -15.12 -19.30
N ASP A 118 30.85 -14.25 -18.34
CA ASP A 118 29.84 -13.90 -17.31
C ASP A 118 28.71 -13.08 -17.92
N LYS A 119 29.01 -12.19 -18.87
CA LYS A 119 27.98 -11.46 -19.63
C LYS A 119 27.09 -12.40 -20.43
N VAL A 120 27.67 -13.44 -21.05
CA VAL A 120 26.91 -14.47 -21.78
C VAL A 120 26.02 -15.28 -20.83
N LYS A 121 26.50 -15.62 -19.62
CA LYS A 121 25.70 -16.31 -18.60
C LYS A 121 24.53 -15.47 -18.07
N MET A 122 24.60 -14.14 -18.17
CA MET A 122 23.52 -13.24 -17.78
C MET A 122 22.41 -13.13 -18.84
N LEU A 123 22.65 -13.50 -20.09
CA LEU A 123 21.67 -13.38 -21.18
C LEU A 123 20.33 -14.09 -20.89
N PRO A 124 20.29 -15.32 -20.35
CA PRO A 124 19.03 -15.98 -20.01
C PRO A 124 18.23 -15.19 -18.96
N MET A 125 18.90 -14.66 -17.93
CA MET A 125 18.25 -13.87 -16.89
C MET A 125 17.71 -12.53 -17.42
N LEU A 126 18.48 -11.83 -18.27
CA LEU A 126 18.02 -10.61 -18.92
C LEU A 126 16.85 -10.89 -19.87
N ALA A 127 16.87 -12.04 -20.55
CA ALA A 127 15.76 -12.48 -21.39
C ALA A 127 14.51 -12.80 -20.55
N GLU A 128 14.69 -13.35 -19.35
CA GLU A 128 13.62 -13.61 -18.41
C GLU A 128 13.03 -12.31 -17.86
N MET A 129 13.85 -11.36 -17.45
CA MET A 129 13.41 -10.02 -17.07
C MET A 129 12.65 -9.33 -18.20
N GLY A 130 13.10 -9.52 -19.45
CA GLY A 130 12.42 -8.99 -20.65
C GLY A 130 10.98 -9.47 -20.81
N LYS A 131 10.61 -10.62 -20.22
CA LYS A 131 9.25 -11.15 -20.26
C LYS A 131 8.27 -10.38 -19.37
N PHE A 132 8.75 -9.62 -18.40
CA PHE A 132 7.92 -8.91 -17.42
C PHE A 132 7.56 -7.49 -17.87
N PHE A 133 8.26 -6.94 -18.87
CA PHE A 133 7.96 -5.60 -19.37
C PHE A 133 6.56 -5.54 -19.97
N PRO A 134 5.80 -4.46 -19.67
CA PRO A 134 4.47 -4.28 -20.20
C PRO A 134 4.49 -4.26 -21.74
N LYS A 135 3.40 -4.74 -22.35
CA LYS A 135 3.23 -4.80 -23.81
C LYS A 135 2.02 -4.00 -24.23
N THR A 136 2.18 -3.11 -25.19
CA THR A 136 1.03 -2.40 -25.77
C THR A 136 0.30 -3.31 -26.77
N VAL A 137 -1.02 -3.38 -26.61
CA VAL A 137 -1.94 -4.09 -27.50
C VAL A 137 -2.91 -3.09 -28.15
N SER A 138 -3.52 -3.48 -29.28
CA SER A 138 -4.39 -2.58 -30.04
C SER A 138 -5.77 -2.35 -29.39
N THR A 139 -6.26 -3.32 -28.64
CA THR A 139 -7.55 -3.27 -27.94
C THR A 139 -7.57 -4.26 -26.78
N GLY A 140 -8.62 -4.23 -25.97
CA GLY A 140 -8.83 -5.17 -24.86
C GLY A 140 -10.24 -5.11 -24.31
N PRO A 141 -10.60 -6.03 -23.40
CA PRO A 141 -11.93 -6.09 -22.80
C PRO A 141 -12.40 -4.77 -22.16
N CYS A 142 -11.50 -3.98 -21.61
CA CYS A 142 -11.84 -2.65 -21.04
C CYS A 142 -12.43 -1.67 -22.06
N LYS A 143 -12.37 -1.98 -23.36
CA LYS A 143 -12.91 -1.16 -24.46
C LYS A 143 -14.15 -1.75 -25.13
N GLU A 144 -14.81 -2.71 -24.52
CA GLU A 144 -16.06 -3.27 -25.07
C GLU A 144 -17.19 -2.24 -25.15
N VAL A 145 -17.20 -1.29 -24.21
CA VAL A 145 -18.10 -0.13 -24.21
C VAL A 145 -17.24 1.12 -24.03
N ILE A 146 -17.36 2.09 -24.91
CA ILE A 146 -16.63 3.37 -24.84
C ILE A 146 -17.65 4.49 -24.90
N ARG A 147 -17.60 5.39 -23.90
CA ARG A 147 -18.47 6.55 -23.80
C ARG A 147 -17.65 7.82 -23.57
N ARG A 148 -17.66 8.69 -24.57
CA ARG A 148 -17.07 10.04 -24.51
C ARG A 148 -18.10 11.12 -24.13
N HIS A 149 -19.37 10.78 -24.14
CA HIS A 149 -20.50 11.63 -23.80
C HIS A 149 -21.57 10.80 -23.11
N ASN A 150 -22.46 11.45 -22.38
CA ASN A 150 -23.61 10.83 -21.72
C ASN A 150 -23.21 9.65 -20.79
N PHE A 151 -22.18 9.85 -19.98
CA PHE A 151 -21.76 8.95 -18.91
C PHE A 151 -21.92 9.61 -17.55
N SER A 152 -22.10 8.82 -16.51
CA SER A 152 -22.12 9.26 -15.12
C SER A 152 -21.47 8.21 -14.22
N LEU A 153 -20.72 8.66 -13.23
CA LEU A 153 -20.22 7.81 -12.14
C LEU A 153 -21.37 7.20 -11.32
N ASP A 154 -22.59 7.78 -11.39
CA ASP A 154 -23.79 7.24 -10.75
C ASP A 154 -24.26 5.89 -11.35
N GLU A 155 -23.72 5.51 -12.49
CA GLU A 155 -24.00 4.22 -13.12
C GLU A 155 -23.28 3.06 -12.41
N PHE A 156 -22.23 3.35 -11.66
CA PHE A 156 -21.44 2.35 -10.94
C PHE A 156 -21.81 2.33 -9.45
N PRO A 157 -21.80 1.14 -8.80
CA PRO A 157 -22.14 0.99 -7.39
C PRO A 157 -20.99 1.44 -6.47
N ILE A 158 -20.58 2.69 -6.60
CA ILE A 158 -19.51 3.29 -5.79
C ILE A 158 -20.02 3.44 -4.36
N LEU A 159 -19.22 2.99 -3.39
CA LEU A 159 -19.63 2.90 -2.00
C LEU A 159 -19.51 4.24 -1.25
N GLN A 160 -20.48 4.50 -0.36
CA GLN A 160 -20.23 5.27 0.85
C GLN A 160 -19.92 4.29 1.97
N CYS A 161 -18.70 4.33 2.52
CA CYS A 161 -18.22 3.29 3.44
C CYS A 161 -18.67 3.54 4.88
N TRP A 162 -18.60 4.79 5.35
CA TRP A 162 -18.89 5.12 6.75
C TRP A 162 -19.90 6.27 6.88
N PRO A 163 -20.65 6.35 8.00
CA PRO A 163 -21.73 7.33 8.16
C PRO A 163 -21.31 8.80 8.05
N LYS A 164 -20.04 9.12 8.36
CA LYS A 164 -19.52 10.49 8.28
C LYS A 164 -18.62 10.74 7.07
N ASP A 165 -18.52 9.78 6.14
CA ASP A 165 -17.86 10.04 4.87
C ASP A 165 -18.58 11.16 4.12
N ALA A 166 -17.82 12.04 3.48
CA ALA A 166 -18.35 13.17 2.72
C ALA A 166 -19.12 12.75 1.44
N GLY A 167 -19.43 11.47 1.31
CA GLY A 167 -20.14 10.88 0.19
C GLY A 167 -19.53 9.54 -0.25
N ARG A 168 -19.65 9.24 -1.55
CA ARG A 168 -19.13 8.01 -2.14
C ARG A 168 -17.65 8.18 -2.49
N PHE A 169 -16.89 7.10 -2.32
CA PHE A 169 -15.45 7.05 -2.65
C PHE A 169 -15.09 5.86 -3.51
N ILE A 170 -14.26 6.07 -4.53
CA ILE A 170 -13.55 5.01 -5.24
C ILE A 170 -12.32 4.70 -4.39
N THR A 171 -12.21 3.48 -3.87
CA THR A 171 -11.24 3.13 -2.82
C THR A 171 -10.14 2.18 -3.27
N LEU A 172 -10.30 1.52 -4.43
CA LEU A 172 -9.31 0.58 -4.97
C LEU A 172 -8.92 0.89 -6.44
N PRO A 173 -8.65 2.16 -6.79
CA PRO A 173 -8.29 2.54 -8.14
C PRO A 173 -6.80 2.41 -8.39
N CYS A 174 -6.41 2.01 -9.59
CA CYS A 174 -5.05 2.15 -10.12
C CYS A 174 -4.98 3.44 -10.93
N VAL A 175 -4.46 4.51 -10.33
CA VAL A 175 -4.37 5.84 -10.95
C VAL A 175 -3.05 5.97 -11.71
N VAL A 176 -3.16 6.22 -13.01
CA VAL A 176 -2.03 6.34 -13.92
C VAL A 176 -1.74 7.81 -14.19
N THR A 177 -0.50 8.20 -13.98
CA THR A 177 0.02 9.54 -14.30
C THR A 177 1.35 9.42 -15.04
N ARG A 178 1.80 10.50 -15.68
CA ARG A 178 3.09 10.56 -16.37
C ARG A 178 3.90 11.75 -15.84
N ASP A 179 5.17 11.50 -15.55
CA ASP A 179 6.12 12.55 -15.19
C ASP A 179 6.32 13.49 -16.40
N PRO A 180 6.03 14.79 -16.27
CA PRO A 180 6.17 15.74 -17.37
C PRO A 180 7.61 15.96 -17.82
N LYS A 181 8.61 15.63 -16.99
CA LYS A 181 10.04 15.80 -17.33
C LYS A 181 10.62 14.59 -18.04
N THR A 182 10.33 13.41 -17.52
CA THR A 182 10.96 12.17 -17.98
C THR A 182 10.07 11.34 -18.90
N GLY A 183 8.76 11.63 -18.92
CA GLY A 183 7.76 10.81 -19.61
C GLY A 183 7.48 9.46 -18.94
N LYS A 184 8.09 9.19 -17.78
CA LYS A 184 7.89 7.94 -17.05
C LYS A 184 6.48 7.87 -16.47
N ARG A 185 5.88 6.69 -16.56
CA ARG A 185 4.57 6.40 -15.99
C ARG A 185 4.70 6.04 -14.53
N ASN A 186 3.71 6.40 -13.75
CA ASN A 186 3.49 5.94 -12.38
C ASN A 186 2.08 5.39 -12.25
N VAL A 187 1.92 4.34 -11.49
CA VAL A 187 0.62 3.76 -11.13
C VAL A 187 0.51 3.70 -9.63
N GLY A 188 -0.41 4.48 -9.06
CA GLY A 188 -0.58 4.54 -7.60
C GLY A 188 -2.04 4.34 -7.19
N MET A 189 -2.23 3.84 -5.98
CA MET A 189 -3.57 3.73 -5.40
C MET A 189 -3.86 4.98 -4.57
N TYR A 190 -4.85 5.77 -5.02
CA TYR A 190 -5.29 7.01 -4.38
C TYR A 190 -6.80 7.03 -4.32
N ARG A 191 -7.40 7.18 -3.14
CA ARG A 191 -8.85 7.29 -3.02
C ARG A 191 -9.38 8.51 -3.78
N MET A 192 -10.61 8.41 -4.27
CA MET A 192 -11.23 9.47 -5.05
C MET A 192 -12.65 9.69 -4.54
N GLN A 193 -12.92 10.87 -3.94
CA GLN A 193 -14.27 11.27 -3.55
C GLN A 193 -15.09 11.63 -4.78
N VAL A 194 -16.26 11.06 -4.93
CA VAL A 194 -17.20 11.44 -6.00
C VAL A 194 -17.89 12.73 -5.61
N TYR A 195 -17.72 13.78 -6.41
CA TYR A 195 -18.43 15.05 -6.21
C TYR A 195 -19.75 15.09 -6.96
N ASP A 196 -19.72 14.62 -8.21
CA ASP A 196 -20.88 14.48 -9.08
C ASP A 196 -20.68 13.36 -10.11
N GLY A 197 -21.56 13.26 -11.11
CA GLY A 197 -21.48 12.22 -12.14
C GLY A 197 -20.24 12.27 -13.03
N GLN A 198 -19.46 13.35 -13.02
CA GLN A 198 -18.33 13.57 -13.93
C GLN A 198 -17.06 14.07 -13.26
N THR A 199 -17.10 14.33 -11.94
CA THR A 199 -15.95 14.85 -11.20
C THR A 199 -15.68 14.10 -9.91
N THR A 200 -14.38 13.98 -9.56
CA THR A 200 -13.94 13.42 -8.29
C THR A 200 -12.81 14.24 -7.69
N GLY A 201 -12.62 14.15 -6.36
CA GLY A 201 -11.38 14.53 -5.71
C GLY A 201 -10.26 13.55 -6.06
N MET A 202 -9.03 14.03 -6.11
CA MET A 202 -7.84 13.20 -6.34
C MET A 202 -6.93 13.31 -5.11
N HIS A 203 -6.99 12.30 -4.21
CA HIS A 203 -6.28 12.32 -2.93
C HIS A 203 -4.78 12.06 -3.10
N TRP A 204 -4.06 12.98 -3.69
CA TRP A 204 -2.61 12.91 -3.79
C TRP A 204 -1.93 13.45 -2.52
N GLN A 205 -1.58 12.55 -1.60
CA GLN A 205 -0.76 12.93 -0.44
C GLN A 205 0.58 13.52 -0.91
N ARG A 206 1.04 14.58 -0.22
CA ARG A 206 2.19 15.42 -0.62
C ARG A 206 3.48 14.65 -0.91
N GLN A 207 3.69 13.50 -0.26
CA GLN A 207 4.91 12.70 -0.36
C GLN A 207 4.83 11.59 -1.42
N LYS A 208 3.69 11.44 -2.10
CA LYS A 208 3.47 10.41 -3.11
C LYS A 208 3.83 10.90 -4.51
N VAL A 209 4.20 9.95 -5.39
CA VAL A 209 4.65 10.26 -6.76
C VAL A 209 3.61 11.02 -7.58
N GLY A 210 2.32 10.69 -7.47
CA GLY A 210 1.25 11.45 -8.15
C GLY A 210 1.24 12.94 -7.78
N ALA A 211 1.45 13.26 -6.49
CA ALA A 211 1.59 14.65 -6.03
C ALA A 211 2.89 15.30 -6.54
N GLU A 212 3.95 14.53 -6.73
CA GLU A 212 5.21 15.03 -7.32
C GLU A 212 4.99 15.39 -8.79
N HIS A 213 4.37 14.51 -9.59
CA HIS A 213 4.02 14.79 -10.99
C HIS A 213 3.15 16.04 -11.11
N TYR A 214 2.16 16.19 -10.24
CA TYR A 214 1.31 17.38 -10.19
C TYR A 214 2.12 18.65 -9.90
N ARG A 215 3.01 18.64 -8.91
CA ARG A 215 3.89 19.78 -8.62
C ARG A 215 4.85 20.12 -9.76
N GLU A 216 5.39 19.10 -10.44
CA GLU A 216 6.26 19.30 -11.59
C GLU A 216 5.51 19.90 -12.77
N GLN A 217 4.27 19.47 -12.99
CA GLN A 217 3.40 20.05 -14.03
C GLN A 217 3.08 21.52 -13.72
N LEU A 218 2.78 21.86 -12.46
CA LEU A 218 2.62 23.24 -12.01
C LEU A 218 3.87 24.08 -12.27
N ARG A 219 5.06 23.55 -11.98
CA ARG A 219 6.34 24.23 -12.24
C ARG A 219 6.59 24.46 -13.73
N ALA A 220 6.32 23.43 -14.54
CA ALA A 220 6.46 23.53 -15.99
C ALA A 220 5.53 24.59 -16.58
N ALA A 221 4.26 24.60 -16.16
CA ALA A 221 3.26 25.60 -16.58
C ALA A 221 3.63 27.04 -16.13
N ALA A 222 4.26 27.19 -14.97
CA ALA A 222 4.72 28.50 -14.47
C ALA A 222 6.02 29.03 -15.15
N GLY A 223 6.65 28.27 -16.04
CA GLY A 223 7.84 28.71 -16.79
C GLY A 223 9.09 28.97 -15.95
N LYS A 224 9.23 28.36 -14.77
CA LYS A 224 10.30 28.65 -13.81
C LYS A 224 11.06 27.39 -13.36
N ASP A 225 12.29 27.29 -13.84
CA ASP A 225 13.29 26.29 -13.44
C ASP A 225 14.17 26.78 -12.28
N ARG A 226 13.66 27.17 -11.10
CA ARG A 226 14.51 27.43 -9.93
C ARG A 226 13.84 27.05 -8.61
N VAL A 227 14.53 26.18 -7.86
CA VAL A 227 14.20 25.75 -6.51
C VAL A 227 14.82 26.71 -5.50
N GLY A 228 13.99 27.26 -4.60
CA GLY A 228 14.44 28.03 -3.44
C GLY A 228 13.98 27.36 -2.14
N THR A 229 14.91 27.05 -1.25
CA THR A 229 14.74 26.23 -0.03
C THR A 229 14.21 26.97 1.20
N GLY A 230 13.54 28.14 1.07
CA GLY A 230 13.24 29.02 2.20
C GLY A 230 11.80 29.07 2.74
N ALA A 231 10.81 28.42 2.10
CA ALA A 231 9.39 28.72 2.35
C ALA A 231 8.65 27.81 3.34
N LEU A 232 9.21 26.67 3.74
CA LEU A 232 8.54 25.68 4.60
C LEU A 232 8.40 26.07 6.08
N ALA A 233 9.09 27.09 6.54
CA ALA A 233 9.17 27.44 7.97
C ALA A 233 8.03 28.36 8.49
N ARG A 234 7.12 28.88 7.65
CA ARG A 234 6.12 29.91 8.05
C ARG A 234 4.69 29.43 8.22
N LEU A 235 4.40 28.13 8.05
CA LEU A 235 3.00 27.61 8.07
C LEU A 235 2.49 27.10 9.42
N ALA A 236 3.25 27.21 10.47
CA ALA A 236 2.96 26.61 11.78
C ALA A 236 1.88 27.34 12.62
N GLY A 237 1.04 28.19 12.05
CA GLY A 237 0.10 28.98 12.87
C GLY A 237 -1.21 29.42 12.22
N GLN A 238 -1.61 28.90 11.09
CA GLN A 238 -2.81 29.36 10.39
C GLN A 238 -3.90 28.29 10.26
N SER A 239 -5.18 28.73 10.19
CA SER A 239 -6.35 27.86 10.04
C SER A 239 -6.33 27.06 8.74
N PRO A 240 -7.04 25.89 8.64
CA PRO A 240 -7.01 25.00 7.47
C PRO A 240 -7.32 25.69 6.13
N ALA A 241 -8.28 26.59 6.09
CA ALA A 241 -8.66 27.33 4.86
C ALA A 241 -7.60 28.37 4.44
N ALA A 242 -6.92 29.02 5.40
CA ALA A 242 -5.80 29.92 5.13
C ALA A 242 -4.53 29.13 4.73
N SER A 243 -4.35 27.92 5.30
CA SER A 243 -3.26 27.00 4.94
C SER A 243 -3.37 26.49 3.50
N ALA A 244 -4.57 26.28 2.99
CA ALA A 244 -4.79 25.75 1.65
C ALA A 244 -4.54 26.82 0.56
N ARG A 245 -5.03 28.06 0.74
CA ARG A 245 -4.62 29.18 -0.13
C ARG A 245 -3.12 29.46 -0.03
N ALA A 246 -2.56 29.42 1.18
CA ALA A 246 -1.12 29.50 1.38
C ALA A 246 -0.37 28.30 0.79
N ALA A 247 -0.93 27.10 0.70
CA ALA A 247 -0.30 25.93 0.08
C ALA A 247 -0.23 26.07 -1.46
N VAL A 248 -1.26 26.56 -2.12
CA VAL A 248 -1.22 26.90 -3.55
C VAL A 248 -0.22 28.05 -3.78
N ASP A 249 -0.29 29.10 -2.97
CA ASP A 249 0.66 30.22 -3.00
C ASP A 249 2.08 29.79 -2.65
N ILE A 250 2.29 28.80 -1.79
CA ILE A 250 3.62 28.26 -1.44
C ILE A 250 4.11 27.26 -2.48
N MET A 251 3.24 26.45 -3.05
CA MET A 251 3.60 25.63 -4.23
C MET A 251 4.00 26.55 -5.40
N ALA A 252 3.33 27.69 -5.56
CA ALA A 252 3.72 28.71 -6.52
C ALA A 252 4.95 29.53 -6.08
N ARG A 253 5.12 29.85 -4.77
CA ARG A 253 6.21 30.67 -4.23
C ARG A 253 7.52 29.93 -3.94
N SER A 254 7.49 28.62 -3.73
CA SER A 254 8.73 27.81 -3.64
C SER A 254 9.55 27.85 -4.94
N SER A 255 9.00 28.46 -5.99
CA SER A 255 9.68 28.77 -7.25
C SER A 255 10.32 30.17 -7.31
N GLY A 256 10.46 30.91 -6.19
CA GLY A 256 11.22 32.18 -6.14
C GLY A 256 10.55 33.38 -6.79
N GLY A 257 9.21 33.43 -6.85
CA GLY A 257 8.47 34.51 -7.46
C GLY A 257 7.70 35.39 -6.48
N SER A 258 7.61 36.67 -6.80
CA SER A 258 6.67 37.64 -6.23
C SER A 258 5.23 37.15 -6.33
N VAL A 259 4.32 37.72 -5.50
CA VAL A 259 2.88 37.52 -5.60
C VAL A 259 2.45 37.55 -7.08
N ILE A 260 1.94 36.40 -7.57
CA ILE A 260 1.40 36.31 -8.94
C ILE A 260 0.14 37.15 -8.95
N ALA A 261 0.12 38.19 -9.78
CA ALA A 261 -1.10 38.95 -10.04
C ALA A 261 -2.15 38.03 -10.70
N ASP A 262 -3.43 38.28 -10.47
CA ASP A 262 -4.55 37.41 -10.91
C ASP A 262 -4.57 37.04 -12.41
N GLY A 263 -3.73 37.69 -13.24
CA GLY A 263 -3.56 37.41 -14.68
C GLY A 263 -2.43 36.44 -15.06
N ASP A 264 -1.56 36.05 -14.12
CA ASP A 264 -0.32 35.28 -14.40
C ASP A 264 -0.37 33.84 -13.86
N ARG A 265 -1.55 33.28 -13.65
CA ARG A 265 -1.71 31.91 -13.13
C ARG A 265 -1.42 30.88 -14.21
N PRO A 266 -0.69 29.79 -13.90
CA PRO A 266 -0.45 28.74 -14.85
C PRO A 266 -1.77 28.08 -15.28
N THR A 267 -2.13 28.26 -16.54
CA THR A 267 -3.25 27.55 -17.15
C THR A 267 -2.74 26.24 -17.72
N GLY A 268 -3.14 25.12 -17.16
CA GLY A 268 -2.69 23.83 -17.67
C GLY A 268 -3.55 22.67 -17.14
N LYS A 269 -3.40 21.55 -17.81
CA LYS A 269 -4.07 20.29 -17.46
C LYS A 269 -3.03 19.20 -17.30
N MET A 270 -3.26 18.32 -16.33
CA MET A 270 -2.51 17.09 -16.16
C MET A 270 -3.43 15.93 -16.54
N GLU A 271 -3.03 15.14 -17.52
CA GLU A 271 -3.77 13.95 -17.94
C GLU A 271 -3.68 12.86 -16.88
N VAL A 272 -4.80 12.18 -16.62
CA VAL A 272 -4.93 11.10 -15.65
C VAL A 272 -5.83 10.02 -16.25
N ALA A 273 -5.48 8.76 -16.03
CA ALA A 273 -6.34 7.63 -16.29
C ALA A 273 -6.44 6.75 -15.03
N VAL A 274 -7.59 6.13 -14.82
CA VAL A 274 -7.88 5.31 -13.65
C VAL A 274 -8.40 3.96 -14.11
N ALA A 275 -7.75 2.88 -13.69
CA ALA A 275 -8.21 1.52 -13.94
C ALA A 275 -8.79 0.92 -12.65
N ILE A 276 -9.98 0.33 -12.75
CA ILE A 276 -10.68 -0.32 -11.65
C ILE A 276 -10.98 -1.76 -12.08
N GLY A 277 -10.76 -2.73 -11.16
CA GLY A 277 -11.01 -4.13 -11.45
C GLY A 277 -9.97 -4.74 -12.39
N THR A 278 -8.70 -4.58 -12.07
CA THR A 278 -7.57 -5.27 -12.74
C THR A 278 -7.33 -6.64 -12.12
N ASP A 279 -6.45 -7.44 -12.71
CA ASP A 279 -6.00 -8.66 -12.02
C ASP A 279 -5.32 -8.31 -10.67
N PRO A 280 -5.24 -9.27 -9.74
CA PRO A 280 -4.81 -8.96 -8.37
C PRO A 280 -3.36 -8.47 -8.28
N ALA A 281 -2.45 -8.93 -9.14
CA ALA A 281 -1.06 -8.50 -9.11
C ALA A 281 -0.90 -7.05 -9.61
N ILE A 282 -1.69 -6.63 -10.59
CA ILE A 282 -1.73 -5.23 -11.05
C ILE A 282 -2.29 -4.33 -9.95
N THR A 283 -3.44 -4.70 -9.35
CA THR A 283 -4.03 -3.95 -8.24
C THR A 283 -3.04 -3.81 -7.08
N PHE A 284 -2.38 -4.91 -6.71
CA PHE A 284 -1.38 -4.91 -5.63
C PHE A 284 -0.15 -4.06 -5.98
N SER A 285 0.34 -4.09 -7.23
CA SER A 285 1.51 -3.30 -7.61
C SER A 285 1.33 -1.80 -7.42
N ALA A 286 0.09 -1.29 -7.51
CA ALA A 286 -0.22 0.12 -7.31
C ALA A 286 -0.01 0.62 -5.86
N ILE A 287 0.15 -0.28 -4.88
CA ILE A 287 0.48 0.09 -3.49
C ILE A 287 1.94 -0.16 -3.14
N VAL A 288 2.66 -0.90 -3.97
CA VAL A 288 4.06 -1.27 -3.71
C VAL A 288 4.93 -0.01 -3.78
N PRO A 289 5.72 0.32 -2.74
CA PRO A 289 6.63 1.45 -2.78
C PRO A 289 7.83 1.12 -3.69
N ALA A 290 7.62 1.27 -5.00
CA ALA A 290 8.64 1.01 -6.01
C ALA A 290 9.89 1.87 -5.79
N PRO A 291 11.11 1.32 -6.01
CA PRO A 291 12.30 2.13 -6.10
C PRO A 291 12.17 3.19 -7.21
N PRO A 292 12.84 4.35 -7.07
CA PRO A 292 12.89 5.32 -8.16
C PRO A 292 13.27 4.63 -9.48
N ASP A 293 12.60 5.00 -10.56
CA ASP A 293 12.81 4.45 -11.91
C ASP A 293 12.28 3.04 -12.19
N VAL A 294 11.64 2.37 -11.23
CA VAL A 294 10.95 1.09 -11.44
C VAL A 294 9.45 1.34 -11.61
N GLU A 295 8.93 0.97 -12.77
CA GLU A 295 7.51 1.12 -13.09
C GLU A 295 6.67 0.03 -12.41
N GLU A 296 5.49 0.38 -11.86
CA GLU A 296 4.61 -0.56 -11.16
C GLU A 296 4.08 -1.67 -12.07
N TYR A 297 3.88 -1.42 -13.36
CA TYR A 297 3.50 -2.49 -14.30
C TYR A 297 4.63 -3.49 -14.57
N LEU A 298 5.89 -3.09 -14.43
CA LEU A 298 7.01 -4.03 -14.43
C LEU A 298 6.98 -4.90 -13.17
N ILE A 299 6.69 -4.31 -12.01
CA ILE A 299 6.51 -5.04 -10.75
C ILE A 299 5.34 -6.03 -10.88
N ALA A 300 4.20 -5.59 -11.42
CA ALA A 300 3.07 -6.48 -11.69
C ALA A 300 3.47 -7.64 -12.62
N GLY A 301 4.21 -7.35 -13.70
CA GLY A 301 4.74 -8.38 -14.61
C GLY A 301 5.65 -9.38 -13.91
N PHE A 302 6.53 -8.90 -13.02
CA PHE A 302 7.39 -9.74 -12.20
C PHE A 302 6.58 -10.61 -11.22
N LEU A 303 5.61 -10.04 -10.52
CA LEU A 303 4.78 -10.77 -9.56
C LEU A 303 3.98 -11.88 -10.25
N ARG A 304 3.34 -11.58 -11.36
CA ARG A 304 2.50 -12.52 -12.12
C ARG A 304 3.27 -13.39 -13.13
N GLN A 305 4.59 -13.21 -13.25
CA GLN A 305 5.45 -13.92 -14.21
C GLN A 305 4.94 -13.85 -15.67
N LYS A 306 4.25 -12.76 -16.01
CA LYS A 306 3.62 -12.52 -17.31
C LYS A 306 3.51 -11.00 -17.55
N PRO A 307 3.79 -10.49 -18.75
CA PRO A 307 3.70 -9.07 -19.03
C PRO A 307 2.28 -8.53 -18.81
N VAL A 308 2.19 -7.29 -18.35
CA VAL A 308 0.92 -6.55 -18.35
C VAL A 308 0.63 -6.09 -19.78
N GLU A 309 -0.55 -6.43 -20.30
CA GLU A 309 -1.02 -5.91 -21.56
C GLU A 309 -1.68 -4.56 -21.35
N LEU A 310 -1.21 -3.56 -22.08
CA LEU A 310 -1.67 -2.18 -21.99
C LEU A 310 -2.33 -1.74 -23.29
N VAL A 311 -3.38 -0.94 -23.16
CA VAL A 311 -4.08 -0.33 -24.29
C VAL A 311 -4.05 1.19 -24.13
N LYS A 312 -3.90 1.92 -25.25
CA LYS A 312 -3.98 3.38 -25.25
C LYS A 312 -5.35 3.85 -24.83
N CYS A 313 -5.41 4.90 -24.02
CA CYS A 313 -6.65 5.61 -23.71
C CYS A 313 -7.28 6.25 -24.94
N GLU A 314 -8.54 6.66 -24.82
CA GLU A 314 -9.35 7.23 -25.89
C GLU A 314 -9.21 8.75 -26.01
N THR A 315 -8.97 9.42 -24.86
CA THR A 315 -9.01 10.89 -24.78
C THR A 315 -7.77 11.52 -24.16
N VAL A 316 -6.87 10.69 -23.61
CA VAL A 316 -5.61 11.13 -22.97
C VAL A 316 -4.44 10.29 -23.50
N ASP A 317 -3.23 10.86 -23.53
CA ASP A 317 -2.02 10.15 -23.98
C ASP A 317 -1.42 9.28 -22.87
N LEU A 318 -2.23 8.36 -22.34
CA LEU A 318 -1.85 7.38 -21.33
C LEU A 318 -2.21 5.97 -21.80
N GLU A 319 -1.67 4.97 -21.09
CA GLU A 319 -1.93 3.56 -21.34
C GLU A 319 -2.38 2.91 -20.04
N VAL A 320 -3.38 2.03 -20.15
CA VAL A 320 -4.04 1.36 -19.02
C VAL A 320 -4.11 -0.14 -19.25
N PRO A 321 -4.28 -0.97 -18.19
CA PRO A 321 -4.43 -2.40 -18.35
C PRO A 321 -5.61 -2.75 -19.26
N ALA A 322 -5.33 -3.51 -20.32
CA ALA A 322 -6.30 -3.87 -21.35
C ALA A 322 -7.47 -4.72 -20.81
N THR A 323 -7.24 -5.43 -19.70
CA THR A 323 -8.19 -6.35 -19.08
C THR A 323 -8.93 -5.79 -17.87
N ALA A 324 -8.77 -4.50 -17.56
CA ALA A 324 -9.51 -3.85 -16.49
C ALA A 324 -11.04 -3.90 -16.72
N GLU A 325 -11.81 -3.89 -15.67
CA GLU A 325 -13.28 -3.87 -15.76
C GLU A 325 -13.80 -2.48 -16.15
N ILE A 326 -13.21 -1.40 -15.57
CA ILE A 326 -13.63 -0.02 -15.81
C ILE A 326 -12.38 0.86 -15.96
N ILE A 327 -12.41 1.76 -16.93
CA ILE A 327 -11.41 2.81 -17.14
C ILE A 327 -12.11 4.17 -17.09
N LEU A 328 -11.56 5.08 -16.30
CA LEU A 328 -11.94 6.48 -16.26
C LEU A 328 -10.78 7.29 -16.82
N GLU A 329 -11.04 8.09 -17.85
CA GLU A 329 -10.04 8.96 -18.48
C GLU A 329 -10.41 10.43 -18.28
N GLY A 330 -9.42 11.27 -18.12
CA GLY A 330 -9.67 12.69 -17.97
C GLY A 330 -8.44 13.50 -17.58
N HIS A 331 -8.67 14.58 -16.90
CA HIS A 331 -7.60 15.50 -16.52
C HIS A 331 -7.87 16.16 -15.17
N VAL A 332 -6.81 16.61 -14.55
CA VAL A 332 -6.82 17.51 -13.41
C VAL A 332 -6.45 18.91 -13.90
N ASN A 333 -7.27 19.91 -13.60
CA ASN A 333 -6.90 21.30 -13.81
C ASN A 333 -5.91 21.72 -12.72
N LEU A 334 -4.79 22.33 -13.11
CA LEU A 334 -3.64 22.56 -12.21
C LEU A 334 -3.90 23.51 -11.04
N GLU A 335 -4.99 24.28 -11.08
CA GLU A 335 -5.31 25.26 -10.04
C GLU A 335 -6.64 25.00 -9.35
N GLU A 336 -7.35 23.99 -9.80
CA GLU A 336 -8.66 23.67 -9.27
C GLU A 336 -8.54 22.72 -8.09
N LEU A 337 -8.86 23.24 -6.90
CA LEU A 337 -8.90 22.47 -5.66
C LEU A 337 -10.31 22.51 -5.09
N GLN A 338 -10.77 21.36 -4.59
CA GLN A 338 -12.04 21.23 -3.89
C GLN A 338 -11.84 20.48 -2.57
N THR A 339 -12.69 20.77 -1.59
CA THR A 339 -12.67 20.08 -0.30
C THR A 339 -12.95 18.59 -0.50
N GLU A 340 -12.09 17.74 0.03
CA GLU A 340 -12.22 16.29 0.11
C GLU A 340 -12.25 15.86 1.57
N GLY A 341 -13.06 14.88 1.86
CA GLY A 341 -13.25 14.35 3.20
C GLY A 341 -14.43 14.99 3.94
N PRO A 342 -14.70 14.50 5.17
CA PRO A 342 -13.98 13.46 5.86
C PRO A 342 -14.14 12.09 5.20
N PHE A 343 -13.20 11.19 5.46
CA PHE A 343 -13.20 9.80 5.03
C PHE A 343 -12.76 8.88 6.17
N GLY A 344 -13.53 7.82 6.44
CA GLY A 344 -13.16 6.80 7.43
C GLY A 344 -11.95 6.01 6.95
N ASP A 345 -10.81 6.14 7.63
CA ASP A 345 -9.53 5.65 7.14
C ASP A 345 -8.95 4.52 7.99
N HIS A 346 -7.85 3.91 7.51
CA HIS A 346 -7.24 2.69 8.07
C HIS A 346 -6.73 2.83 9.51
N THR A 347 -6.57 4.04 10.03
CA THR A 347 -6.28 4.28 11.45
C THR A 347 -7.48 4.04 12.37
N GLY A 348 -8.67 3.81 11.80
CA GLY A 348 -9.93 3.69 12.54
C GLY A 348 -10.53 5.04 12.95
N PHE A 349 -10.01 6.13 12.41
CA PHE A 349 -10.50 7.50 12.57
C PHE A 349 -10.81 8.10 11.20
N TYR A 350 -11.70 9.10 11.19
CA TYR A 350 -11.93 9.89 9.99
C TYR A 350 -10.74 10.80 9.71
N SER A 351 -10.37 10.92 8.44
CA SER A 351 -9.47 11.99 7.99
C SER A 351 -10.14 13.35 8.17
N LEU A 352 -9.33 14.39 8.36
CA LEU A 352 -9.82 15.75 8.31
C LEU A 352 -10.10 16.15 6.85
N GLU A 353 -11.00 17.12 6.68
CA GLU A 353 -11.21 17.77 5.39
C GLU A 353 -9.94 18.53 4.97
N ASP A 354 -9.56 18.41 3.70
CA ASP A 354 -8.46 19.18 3.11
C ASP A 354 -8.75 19.45 1.62
N LEU A 355 -7.97 20.31 1.01
CA LEU A 355 -8.12 20.66 -0.40
C LEU A 355 -7.28 19.75 -1.30
N TYR A 356 -7.94 19.12 -2.27
CA TYR A 356 -7.31 18.25 -3.26
C TYR A 356 -7.70 18.66 -4.69
N PRO A 357 -6.85 18.33 -5.67
CA PRO A 357 -7.15 18.55 -7.08
C PRO A 357 -8.44 17.87 -7.52
N VAL A 358 -9.16 18.49 -8.44
CA VAL A 358 -10.38 17.95 -9.04
C VAL A 358 -10.04 17.19 -10.33
N PHE A 359 -10.44 15.94 -10.41
CA PHE A 359 -10.33 15.12 -11.62
C PHE A 359 -11.63 15.21 -12.42
N HIS A 360 -11.54 15.69 -13.65
CA HIS A 360 -12.64 15.82 -14.62
C HIS A 360 -12.59 14.67 -15.62
N LEU A 361 -13.65 13.90 -15.70
CA LEU A 361 -13.78 12.81 -16.64
C LEU A 361 -14.04 13.33 -18.05
N SER A 362 -13.36 12.73 -19.02
CA SER A 362 -13.55 12.99 -20.47
C SER A 362 -14.05 11.75 -21.22
N CYS A 363 -13.81 10.56 -20.66
CA CYS A 363 -14.27 9.29 -21.22
C CYS A 363 -14.40 8.25 -20.12
N VAL A 364 -15.40 7.40 -20.26
CA VAL A 364 -15.53 6.16 -19.48
C VAL A 364 -15.57 5.01 -20.46
N SER A 365 -14.68 4.02 -20.28
CA SER A 365 -14.75 2.76 -21.00
C SER A 365 -14.77 1.59 -20.02
N HIS A 366 -15.48 0.52 -20.40
CA HIS A 366 -15.66 -0.62 -19.50
C HIS A 366 -15.98 -1.90 -20.26
N ARG A 367 -15.82 -3.01 -19.58
CA ARG A 367 -16.32 -4.31 -20.06
C ARG A 367 -17.84 -4.30 -20.08
N ARG A 368 -18.42 -5.14 -20.89
CA ARG A 368 -19.85 -5.42 -20.83
C ARG A 368 -20.15 -6.06 -19.48
N ASP A 369 -21.16 -5.54 -18.76
CA ASP A 369 -21.49 -5.95 -17.39
C ASP A 369 -20.26 -5.90 -16.43
N PRO A 370 -19.71 -4.70 -16.17
CA PRO A 370 -18.47 -4.57 -15.42
C PRO A 370 -18.68 -4.92 -13.94
N ILE A 371 -17.69 -5.62 -13.37
CA ILE A 371 -17.64 -5.91 -11.94
C ILE A 371 -16.90 -4.75 -11.26
N TYR A 372 -17.54 -4.10 -10.30
CA TYR A 372 -16.92 -3.02 -9.52
C TYR A 372 -16.06 -3.60 -8.41
N SER A 373 -14.75 -3.41 -8.51
CA SER A 373 -13.78 -3.84 -7.50
C SER A 373 -13.51 -2.70 -6.53
N THR A 374 -13.65 -2.97 -5.23
CA THR A 374 -13.54 -1.96 -4.18
C THR A 374 -12.97 -2.56 -2.90
N THR A 375 -12.62 -1.71 -1.95
CA THR A 375 -12.22 -2.08 -0.58
C THR A 375 -12.81 -1.10 0.41
N ILE A 376 -12.88 -1.50 1.68
CA ILE A 376 -13.07 -0.58 2.80
C ILE A 376 -11.85 -0.61 3.70
N VAL A 377 -11.56 0.51 4.32
CA VAL A 377 -10.55 0.65 5.36
C VAL A 377 -11.21 1.13 6.65
N GLY A 378 -10.59 0.88 7.79
CA GLY A 378 -11.16 1.21 9.10
C GLY A 378 -10.34 0.56 10.22
N LYS A 379 -11.00 0.27 11.35
CA LYS A 379 -10.32 -0.43 12.46
C LYS A 379 -9.84 -1.82 12.03
N PRO A 380 -8.56 -2.14 12.23
CA PRO A 380 -8.03 -3.47 11.90
C PRO A 380 -8.76 -4.64 12.61
N PRO A 381 -8.71 -5.86 12.09
CA PRO A 381 -8.11 -6.23 10.80
C PRO A 381 -9.01 -5.92 9.61
N MET A 382 -8.39 -5.43 8.54
CA MET A 382 -9.02 -5.16 7.24
C MET A 382 -8.10 -5.59 6.09
N GLU A 383 -8.60 -5.54 4.86
CA GLU A 383 -7.92 -5.99 3.65
C GLU A 383 -6.56 -5.32 3.43
N ASP A 384 -6.46 -4.04 3.69
CA ASP A 384 -5.25 -3.23 3.59
C ASP A 384 -4.11 -3.73 4.50
N GLY A 385 -4.43 -4.23 5.69
CA GLY A 385 -3.46 -4.84 6.60
C GLY A 385 -2.76 -6.07 5.99
N TRP A 386 -3.49 -6.89 5.25
CA TRP A 386 -2.93 -8.06 4.57
C TRP A 386 -2.09 -7.67 3.35
N MET A 387 -2.50 -6.65 2.62
CA MET A 387 -1.67 -6.06 1.57
C MET A 387 -0.37 -5.49 2.15
N GLY A 388 -0.42 -4.84 3.32
CA GLY A 388 0.76 -4.38 4.07
C GLY A 388 1.70 -5.52 4.47
N LYS A 389 1.16 -6.68 4.88
CA LYS A 389 1.96 -7.88 5.17
C LYS A 389 2.68 -8.42 3.95
N ALA A 390 2.06 -8.37 2.77
CA ALA A 390 2.73 -8.77 1.54
C ALA A 390 3.85 -7.79 1.17
N VAL A 391 3.64 -6.49 1.31
CA VAL A 391 4.67 -5.46 1.12
C VAL A 391 5.86 -5.71 2.06
N GLU A 392 5.61 -6.01 3.33
CA GLU A 392 6.64 -6.35 4.32
C GLU A 392 7.56 -7.46 3.82
N ARG A 393 7.00 -8.58 3.32
CA ARG A 393 7.80 -9.71 2.84
C ARG A 393 8.59 -9.37 1.59
N ILE A 394 8.00 -8.64 0.66
CA ILE A 394 8.62 -8.20 -0.60
C ILE A 394 9.81 -7.26 -0.33
N PHE A 395 9.67 -6.35 0.65
CA PHE A 395 10.71 -5.34 0.92
C PHE A 395 11.81 -5.82 1.84
N LEU A 396 11.63 -6.88 2.60
CA LEU A 396 12.66 -7.40 3.51
C LEU A 396 14.02 -7.65 2.82
N PRO A 397 14.12 -8.28 1.63
CA PRO A 397 15.40 -8.44 0.94
C PRO A 397 16.06 -7.11 0.57
N LEU A 398 15.25 -6.14 0.12
CA LEU A 398 15.74 -4.81 -0.27
C LEU A 398 16.27 -4.03 0.94
N MET A 399 15.59 -4.11 2.08
CA MET A 399 16.07 -3.51 3.33
C MET A 399 17.38 -4.15 3.78
N LYS A 400 17.54 -5.46 3.63
CA LYS A 400 18.78 -6.17 3.98
C LYS A 400 20.00 -5.75 3.14
N LEU A 401 19.81 -5.17 1.94
CA LEU A 401 20.93 -4.62 1.16
C LEU A 401 21.57 -3.41 1.86
N THR A 402 20.77 -2.58 2.50
CA THR A 402 21.23 -1.35 3.16
C THR A 402 21.44 -1.54 4.66
N ILE A 403 20.73 -2.49 5.26
CA ILE A 403 20.77 -2.81 6.70
C ILE A 403 20.96 -4.33 6.85
N PRO A 404 22.17 -4.85 6.58
CA PRO A 404 22.41 -6.30 6.47
C PRO A 404 22.23 -7.07 7.78
N GLU A 405 22.28 -6.39 8.94
CA GLU A 405 22.01 -7.01 10.24
C GLU A 405 20.55 -7.38 10.48
N ILE A 406 19.60 -6.89 9.69
CA ILE A 406 18.19 -7.25 9.81
C ILE A 406 18.05 -8.75 9.51
N VAL A 407 17.41 -9.48 10.42
CA VAL A 407 17.04 -10.89 10.23
C VAL A 407 15.62 -10.98 9.70
N ASP A 408 14.67 -10.33 10.36
CA ASP A 408 13.28 -10.28 9.96
C ASP A 408 12.62 -8.96 10.38
N ILE A 409 11.45 -8.66 9.77
CA ILE A 409 10.62 -7.50 10.14
C ILE A 409 9.17 -7.92 10.27
N ASN A 410 8.41 -7.18 11.06
CA ASN A 410 6.96 -7.30 11.15
C ASN A 410 6.31 -5.91 11.16
N LEU A 411 5.34 -5.72 10.28
CA LEU A 411 4.38 -4.61 10.31
C LEU A 411 3.05 -5.16 10.85
N PRO A 412 2.82 -5.15 12.17
CA PRO A 412 1.59 -5.69 12.73
C PRO A 412 0.38 -4.97 12.11
N ILE A 413 -0.69 -5.72 11.85
CA ILE A 413 -1.92 -5.16 11.25
C ILE A 413 -2.49 -4.05 12.14
N GLU A 414 -2.40 -4.21 13.45
CA GLU A 414 -2.80 -3.21 14.45
C GLU A 414 -1.91 -1.96 14.44
N GLY A 415 -0.71 -2.08 13.90
CA GLY A 415 0.23 -0.98 13.68
C GLY A 415 -0.04 -0.17 12.41
N VAL A 416 -1.04 -0.54 11.64
CA VAL A 416 -1.54 0.14 10.43
C VAL A 416 -0.40 0.62 9.49
N PHE A 417 0.55 -0.27 9.24
CA PHE A 417 1.77 -0.15 8.39
C PHE A 417 2.78 0.92 8.81
N HIS A 418 2.37 2.03 9.40
CA HIS A 418 3.25 3.17 9.69
C HIS A 418 3.35 3.52 11.18
N ASN A 419 2.49 2.98 12.05
CA ASN A 419 2.57 3.27 13.49
C ASN A 419 3.56 2.36 14.22
N LEU A 420 3.77 1.13 13.74
CA LEU A 420 4.66 0.17 14.39
C LEU A 420 5.42 -0.69 13.38
N MET A 421 6.72 -0.78 13.54
CA MET A 421 7.59 -1.76 12.89
C MET A 421 8.39 -2.50 13.96
N ILE A 422 8.40 -3.82 13.90
CA ILE A 422 9.23 -4.68 14.74
C ILE A 422 10.35 -5.25 13.88
N VAL A 423 11.58 -5.20 14.36
CA VAL A 423 12.77 -5.61 13.61
C VAL A 423 13.62 -6.52 14.47
N SER A 424 13.90 -7.75 14.02
CA SER A 424 14.94 -8.57 14.64
C SER A 424 16.27 -8.37 13.94
N ILE A 425 17.34 -8.30 14.72
CA ILE A 425 18.69 -8.05 14.22
C ILE A 425 19.71 -9.03 14.78
N LYS A 426 20.72 -9.34 13.96
CA LYS A 426 21.94 -9.98 14.43
C LYS A 426 22.89 -8.92 14.95
N LYS A 427 22.80 -8.65 16.27
CA LYS A 427 23.62 -7.65 16.94
C LYS A 427 25.08 -8.09 17.00
N SER A 428 26.01 -7.23 16.60
CA SER A 428 27.44 -7.52 16.57
C SER A 428 28.32 -6.47 17.28
N TYR A 429 27.75 -5.30 17.64
CA TYR A 429 28.43 -4.24 18.37
C TYR A 429 27.44 -3.38 19.17
N PRO A 430 27.92 -2.65 20.20
CA PRO A 430 27.09 -1.75 21.02
C PRO A 430 26.43 -0.65 20.20
N GLY A 431 25.17 -0.32 20.50
CA GLY A 431 24.43 0.74 19.84
C GLY A 431 23.91 0.41 18.43
N GLN A 432 24.07 -0.83 17.95
CA GLN A 432 23.65 -1.22 16.60
C GLN A 432 22.12 -1.12 16.42
N ALA A 433 21.33 -1.37 17.46
CA ALA A 433 19.87 -1.19 17.39
C ALA A 433 19.50 0.26 17.06
N ARG A 434 20.19 1.26 17.66
CA ARG A 434 19.97 2.67 17.34
C ARG A 434 20.35 3.02 15.90
N LYS A 435 21.42 2.42 15.38
CA LYS A 435 21.79 2.55 13.96
C LYS A 435 20.67 2.01 13.06
N VAL A 436 20.08 0.86 13.39
CA VAL A 436 18.97 0.28 12.63
C VAL A 436 17.73 1.17 12.65
N MET A 437 17.32 1.68 13.81
CA MET A 437 16.20 2.64 13.92
C MET A 437 16.39 3.85 13.01
N ASN A 438 17.55 4.49 13.06
CA ASN A 438 17.85 5.66 12.24
C ASN A 438 17.92 5.32 10.74
N ALA A 439 18.44 4.15 10.38
CA ALA A 439 18.47 3.68 9.01
C ALA A 439 17.05 3.44 8.48
N VAL A 440 16.16 2.78 9.23
CA VAL A 440 14.75 2.59 8.86
C VAL A 440 14.05 3.94 8.66
N TRP A 441 14.23 4.89 9.57
CA TRP A 441 13.63 6.24 9.45
C TRP A 441 14.17 7.05 8.27
N SER A 442 15.22 6.63 7.61
CA SER A 442 15.76 7.26 6.39
C SER A 442 15.40 6.53 5.09
N LEU A 443 14.69 5.39 5.16
CA LEU A 443 14.36 4.57 3.99
C LEU A 443 12.96 4.89 3.43
N GLY A 444 12.87 5.55 2.29
CA GLY A 444 11.64 5.70 1.50
C GLY A 444 10.39 5.92 2.36
N GLN A 445 9.34 5.13 2.17
CA GLN A 445 8.11 5.24 2.96
C GLN A 445 8.25 4.76 4.42
N ALA A 446 9.27 3.96 4.77
CA ALA A 446 9.53 3.60 6.17
C ALA A 446 9.91 4.82 7.03
N MET A 447 10.22 5.96 6.41
CA MET A 447 10.41 7.23 7.13
C MET A 447 9.20 7.66 7.95
N PHE A 448 8.00 7.18 7.63
CA PHE A 448 6.78 7.51 8.38
C PHE A 448 6.59 6.66 9.63
N THR A 449 7.36 5.57 9.80
CA THR A 449 7.21 4.68 10.95
C THR A 449 7.33 5.45 12.27
N LYS A 450 6.26 5.42 13.07
CA LYS A 450 6.18 6.15 14.33
C LYS A 450 6.94 5.47 15.45
N CYS A 451 6.72 4.15 15.62
CA CYS A 451 7.37 3.34 16.64
C CYS A 451 8.18 2.22 15.99
N ILE A 452 9.43 2.03 16.43
CA ILE A 452 10.28 0.90 16.01
C ILE A 452 10.70 0.12 17.24
N LEU A 453 10.43 -1.18 17.26
CA LEU A 453 10.95 -2.11 18.25
C LEU A 453 12.08 -2.91 17.63
N VAL A 454 13.25 -2.92 18.24
CA VAL A 454 14.39 -3.72 17.78
C VAL A 454 14.67 -4.82 18.81
N VAL A 455 14.66 -6.08 18.37
CA VAL A 455 14.89 -7.27 19.18
C VAL A 455 16.06 -8.10 18.64
N ASP A 456 16.53 -9.08 19.40
CA ASP A 456 17.59 -10.01 18.96
C ASP A 456 17.08 -10.99 17.89
N GLU A 457 18.02 -11.65 17.19
CA GLU A 457 17.77 -12.56 16.08
C GLU A 457 16.97 -13.81 16.45
N ASP A 458 16.95 -14.21 17.73
CA ASP A 458 16.24 -15.36 18.27
C ASP A 458 14.76 -15.11 18.57
N VAL A 459 14.29 -13.87 18.43
CA VAL A 459 12.88 -13.49 18.66
C VAL A 459 12.07 -13.61 17.38
N ASN A 460 10.98 -14.36 17.42
CA ASN A 460 10.03 -14.42 16.32
C ASN A 460 9.20 -13.13 16.26
N VAL A 461 9.57 -12.20 15.40
CA VAL A 461 8.87 -10.91 15.26
C VAL A 461 7.41 -11.04 14.77
N GLN A 462 7.02 -12.19 14.20
CA GLN A 462 5.64 -12.45 13.79
C GLN A 462 4.75 -12.86 14.98
N ASP A 463 5.32 -13.26 16.11
CA ASP A 463 4.59 -13.54 17.35
C ASP A 463 4.62 -12.31 18.27
N ILE A 464 3.53 -11.55 18.26
CA ILE A 464 3.38 -10.34 19.10
C ILE A 464 3.44 -10.66 20.58
N GLY A 465 2.99 -11.84 21.00
CA GLY A 465 3.08 -12.30 22.38
C GLY A 465 4.53 -12.47 22.82
N GLU A 466 5.33 -13.17 22.02
CA GLU A 466 6.77 -13.35 22.25
C GLU A 466 7.50 -11.99 22.23
N VAL A 467 7.25 -11.16 21.23
CA VAL A 467 7.85 -9.81 21.16
C VAL A 467 7.53 -9.00 22.41
N THR A 468 6.27 -8.98 22.83
CA THR A 468 5.86 -8.24 24.04
C THR A 468 6.58 -8.74 25.28
N LEU A 469 6.65 -10.07 25.45
CA LEU A 469 7.38 -10.69 26.56
C LEU A 469 8.85 -10.26 26.58
N LYS A 470 9.54 -10.38 25.43
CA LYS A 470 10.96 -10.05 25.30
C LYS A 470 11.21 -8.55 25.52
N VAL A 471 10.45 -7.67 24.86
CA VAL A 471 10.60 -6.21 25.00
C VAL A 471 10.49 -5.80 26.47
N LEU A 472 9.42 -6.20 27.17
CA LEU A 472 9.18 -5.79 28.56
C LEU A 472 10.20 -6.34 29.56
N ASN A 473 10.87 -7.45 29.23
CA ASN A 473 11.91 -8.02 30.08
C ASN A 473 13.32 -7.45 29.77
N HIS A 474 13.57 -6.94 28.56
CA HIS A 474 14.92 -6.55 28.12
C HIS A 474 15.18 -5.03 28.22
N ILE A 475 14.16 -4.20 28.38
CA ILE A 475 14.36 -2.75 28.41
C ILE A 475 14.48 -2.17 29.81
N ASP A 476 15.35 -1.18 29.92
CA ASP A 476 15.29 -0.11 30.91
C ASP A 476 14.84 1.15 30.15
N PRO A 477 13.60 1.66 30.36
CA PRO A 477 13.01 2.67 29.49
C PRO A 477 13.87 3.94 29.35
N GLU A 478 14.53 4.39 30.41
CA GLU A 478 15.37 5.58 30.38
C GLU A 478 16.61 5.39 29.49
N ARG A 479 17.22 4.20 29.53
CA ARG A 479 18.39 3.84 28.74
C ARG A 479 18.05 3.49 27.30
N ASP A 480 16.95 2.74 27.08
CA ASP A 480 16.72 1.98 25.85
C ASP A 480 15.72 2.63 24.89
N ILE A 481 15.03 3.69 25.31
CA ILE A 481 14.13 4.43 24.45
C ILE A 481 14.86 5.62 23.80
N GLN A 482 14.63 5.80 22.52
CA GLN A 482 15.10 6.94 21.74
C GLN A 482 13.91 7.70 21.19
N PHE A 483 13.87 9.02 21.39
CA PHE A 483 12.92 9.91 20.73
C PHE A 483 13.63 10.71 19.64
N THR A 484 12.94 10.94 18.53
CA THR A 484 13.39 11.82 17.45
C THR A 484 12.20 12.57 16.86
N LEU A 485 12.48 13.67 16.15
CA LEU A 485 11.47 14.42 15.40
C LEU A 485 11.67 14.17 13.91
N GLY A 486 10.58 14.06 13.17
CA GLY A 486 10.67 13.85 11.74
C GLY A 486 9.31 13.74 11.05
N PRO A 487 9.33 13.34 9.77
CA PRO A 487 8.10 13.08 9.02
C PRO A 487 7.29 11.97 9.68
N VAL A 488 5.98 12.18 9.80
CA VAL A 488 4.99 11.19 10.20
C VAL A 488 3.90 11.15 9.15
N ASP A 489 3.09 10.10 9.16
CA ASP A 489 1.96 9.99 8.23
C ASP A 489 0.93 11.10 8.46
N SER A 490 0.24 11.52 7.41
CA SER A 490 -0.81 12.55 7.48
C SER A 490 -1.99 12.14 8.36
N LEU A 491 -2.20 10.84 8.57
CA LEU A 491 -3.22 10.27 9.44
C LEU A 491 -2.74 10.04 10.88
N ASP A 492 -1.53 10.47 11.24
CA ASP A 492 -1.12 10.51 12.65
C ASP A 492 -1.75 11.72 13.35
N HIS A 493 -3.01 11.55 13.76
CA HIS A 493 -3.79 12.60 14.44
C HIS A 493 -3.23 12.99 15.83
N ALA A 494 -2.37 12.17 16.42
CA ALA A 494 -1.73 12.46 17.71
C ALA A 494 -0.46 13.31 17.57
N SER A 495 0.05 13.49 16.37
CA SER A 495 1.25 14.31 16.13
C SER A 495 0.97 15.78 16.42
N ARG A 496 2.01 16.49 16.89
CA ARG A 496 1.89 17.91 17.25
C ARG A 496 1.64 18.85 16.07
N LEU A 497 2.01 18.43 14.87
CA LEU A 497 1.80 19.14 13.61
C LEU A 497 1.45 18.14 12.51
N PRO A 498 0.66 18.53 11.50
CA PRO A 498 0.42 17.69 10.34
C PRO A 498 1.75 17.30 9.66
N ASN A 499 1.92 16.01 9.37
CA ASN A 499 3.09 15.44 8.69
C ASN A 499 4.44 15.62 9.43
N TYR A 500 4.45 16.10 10.68
CA TYR A 500 5.65 16.28 11.47
C TYR A 500 5.39 16.02 12.96
N GLY A 501 6.08 15.07 13.53
CA GLY A 501 5.86 14.64 14.90
C GLY A 501 7.05 13.95 15.53
N SER A 502 6.81 13.46 16.75
CA SER A 502 7.77 12.67 17.50
C SER A 502 7.67 11.19 17.12
N LYS A 503 8.81 10.54 17.10
CA LYS A 503 8.98 9.10 16.85
C LYS A 503 9.69 8.47 18.03
N MET A 504 9.42 7.19 18.27
CA MET A 504 9.99 6.41 19.34
C MET A 504 10.65 5.14 18.81
N GLY A 505 11.90 4.91 19.19
CA GLY A 505 12.60 3.65 18.97
C GLY A 505 12.91 2.98 20.30
N ILE A 506 12.69 1.68 20.39
CA ILE A 506 12.94 0.86 21.59
C ILE A 506 13.99 -0.19 21.25
N ASP A 507 15.14 -0.12 21.91
CA ASP A 507 16.20 -1.13 21.84
C ASP A 507 15.95 -2.22 22.89
N ALA A 508 15.27 -3.28 22.49
CA ALA A 508 14.99 -4.45 23.31
C ALA A 508 15.99 -5.59 23.07
N THR A 509 17.14 -5.31 22.46
CA THR A 509 18.24 -6.30 22.35
C THR A 509 18.88 -6.52 23.72
N ARG A 510 19.48 -7.70 23.92
CA ARG A 510 20.30 -7.97 25.12
C ARG A 510 21.44 -6.95 25.23
N LYS A 511 21.63 -6.40 26.43
CA LYS A 511 22.67 -5.41 26.69
C LYS A 511 23.97 -6.10 27.13
N TRP A 512 25.10 -5.57 26.66
CA TRP A 512 26.43 -6.00 27.02
C TRP A 512 27.05 -5.08 28.09
N ALA A 513 28.12 -5.56 28.72
CA ALA A 513 28.87 -4.75 29.72
C ALA A 513 29.35 -3.40 29.13
N SER A 514 29.73 -3.38 27.83
CA SER A 514 30.09 -2.18 27.09
C SER A 514 28.94 -1.18 26.87
N GLU A 515 27.70 -1.59 27.12
CA GLU A 515 26.50 -0.74 27.08
C GLU A 515 26.03 -0.32 28.48
N GLY A 516 26.87 -0.53 29.50
CA GLY A 516 26.59 -0.17 30.88
C GLY A 516 25.78 -1.22 31.65
N PHE A 517 25.61 -2.44 31.10
CA PHE A 517 24.92 -3.52 31.77
C PHE A 517 25.92 -4.48 32.43
N ASN A 518 26.12 -4.36 33.74
CA ASN A 518 27.12 -5.12 34.49
C ASN A 518 26.52 -6.19 35.41
N ARG A 519 25.22 -6.48 35.30
CA ARG A 519 24.57 -7.56 36.06
C ARG A 519 24.63 -8.87 35.27
N PRO A 520 24.70 -10.04 35.94
CA PRO A 520 24.49 -11.31 35.27
C PRO A 520 23.06 -11.36 34.68
N TRP A 521 22.97 -11.80 33.43
CA TRP A 521 21.67 -12.07 32.84
C TRP A 521 21.28 -13.51 33.16
N PRO A 522 20.07 -13.77 33.69
CA PRO A 522 19.65 -15.14 34.01
C PRO A 522 19.43 -15.96 32.74
N ASP A 523 19.60 -17.27 32.88
CA ASP A 523 19.29 -18.21 31.81
C ASP A 523 17.81 -18.22 31.49
N GLU A 524 17.48 -18.44 30.22
CA GLU A 524 16.10 -18.60 29.76
C GLU A 524 15.58 -19.99 30.20
N ILE A 525 14.30 -20.04 30.61
CA ILE A 525 13.65 -21.30 30.97
C ILE A 525 13.33 -22.07 29.71
N LEU A 526 14.16 -23.03 29.37
CA LEU A 526 13.99 -23.91 28.21
C LEU A 526 14.06 -25.38 28.64
N MET A 527 13.18 -26.20 28.06
CA MET A 527 13.27 -27.64 28.25
C MET A 527 14.39 -28.21 27.39
N ASP A 528 15.16 -29.15 27.96
CA ASP A 528 16.23 -29.82 27.20
C ASP A 528 15.69 -30.71 26.06
N GLU A 529 16.49 -30.86 25.01
CA GLU A 529 16.08 -31.56 23.79
C GLU A 529 15.74 -33.05 24.01
N LYS A 530 16.37 -33.69 24.99
CA LYS A 530 16.10 -35.08 25.32
C LYS A 530 14.69 -35.25 25.91
N THR A 531 14.30 -34.33 26.79
CA THR A 531 12.96 -34.32 27.39
C THR A 531 11.90 -33.97 26.34
N LYS A 532 12.16 -32.98 25.45
CA LYS A 532 11.27 -32.65 24.31
C LYS A 532 11.02 -33.87 23.44
N ALA A 533 12.10 -34.53 22.97
CA ALA A 533 11.99 -35.73 22.14
C ALA A 533 11.27 -36.91 22.84
N MET A 534 11.39 -37.02 24.17
CA MET A 534 10.67 -38.03 24.94
C MET A 534 9.18 -37.72 25.00
N VAL A 535 8.80 -36.47 25.18
CA VAL A 535 7.40 -36.02 25.20
C VAL A 535 6.76 -36.16 23.81
N ASP A 536 7.48 -35.75 22.72
CA ASP A 536 7.02 -35.88 21.35
C ASP A 536 6.63 -37.32 20.99
N LYS A 537 7.42 -38.32 21.44
CA LYS A 537 7.12 -39.74 21.24
C LYS A 537 5.83 -40.20 21.91
N LYS A 538 5.41 -39.53 22.99
CA LYS A 538 4.21 -39.88 23.77
C LYS A 538 3.01 -38.97 23.44
N TRP A 539 3.20 -37.93 22.62
CA TRP A 539 2.19 -36.88 22.43
C TRP A 539 0.85 -37.43 21.96
N ARG A 540 0.87 -38.38 21.02
CA ARG A 540 -0.34 -39.05 20.53
C ARG A 540 -1.03 -39.90 21.62
N ASP A 541 -0.23 -40.60 22.41
CA ASP A 541 -0.75 -41.47 23.47
C ASP A 541 -1.41 -40.65 24.60
N LEU A 542 -1.04 -39.35 24.72
CA LEU A 542 -1.62 -38.43 25.68
C LEU A 542 -3.00 -37.88 25.25
N GLY A 543 -3.41 -38.08 23.99
CA GLY A 543 -4.69 -37.57 23.47
C GLY A 543 -4.76 -36.05 23.39
N LEU A 544 -3.62 -35.38 23.18
CA LEU A 544 -3.47 -33.93 23.15
C LEU A 544 -3.25 -33.40 21.72
N GLU A 545 -3.67 -34.14 20.72
CA GLU A 545 -3.60 -33.72 19.29
C GLU A 545 -4.62 -32.65 18.92
#